data_13879eb60d5b35a08bb3a4cbea71aa65
#
_entry.id   13879eb60d5b35a08bb3a4cbea71aa65
#
_cell.length_a   1.000
_cell.length_b   1.000
_cell.length_c   1.000
_cell.angle_alpha   90.00
_cell.angle_beta   90.00
_cell.angle_gamma   90.00
#
_symmetry.space_group_name_H-M   'P 1'
#
loop_
_entity.id
_entity.type
_entity.pdbx_description
1 polymer ?
#
loop_
_entity_poly.entity_id
_entity_poly.type
_entity_poly.pdbx_seq_one_letter_code
_entity_poly.pdbx_strand_id
1 'polypeptide(L)'
;MSDLNSTGNEARTDLEIFSWGYDERLSWLGAAWECADNGHYYELPVNQEDLIGLLRAGVHHSSALHCKLNVLTSTFEPTALLSRAEFKKLAFNFLVTGNGYLSAERNRFGKVLGFKNRLSVYMRRSSKKYEKDGYFYLRSHVIATADFIPKSDVIHLMQPDLVQEVYGIPDYLAGLSSAELNRSATTFRRRYYDNGSHAGFIVYATDNNINNDDWNNLKDQFKKAQREGNFRNVFLRSPDGKSDGIKLIPISEVAAKDDFLNIKNVSAQDMLTIHRVPPSLMGVVPTAAGGLGDARTAAEVFAANEIEPIQAAFLEANDAFGAEVFRFKPYTLATVGK
;
A
#
# COMPACT_ATOMS: atom_id res chain seq x y z
N MET A 1 8.30 50.93 -54.88
CA MET A 1 7.50 51.21 -53.69
C MET A 1 7.66 50.03 -52.80
N SER A 2 8.34 50.25 -51.82
CA SER A 2 9.22 49.47 -50.95
C SER A 2 8.47 48.64 -49.98
N ASP A 3 8.72 47.31 -50.01
CA ASP A 3 8.32 46.34 -49.04
C ASP A 3 9.26 46.36 -47.83
N LEU A 4 8.70 46.65 -46.69
CA LEU A 4 9.37 46.53 -45.43
C LEU A 4 8.97 45.16 -44.81
N ASN A 5 9.80 44.14 -45.03
CA ASN A 5 9.76 42.90 -44.28
C ASN A 5 10.42 43.15 -42.92
N SER A 6 9.62 43.25 -41.88
CA SER A 6 10.07 43.13 -40.49
C SER A 6 10.02 41.66 -40.06
N THR A 7 11.14 40.99 -40.13
CA THR A 7 11.34 39.70 -39.47
C THR A 7 11.44 39.93 -37.97
N GLY A 8 10.30 39.82 -37.29
CA GLY A 8 10.26 39.72 -35.82
C GLY A 8 10.85 38.37 -35.39
N ASN A 9 11.99 38.43 -34.76
CA ASN A 9 12.62 37.30 -34.10
C ASN A 9 11.86 37.05 -32.80
N GLU A 10 10.82 36.23 -32.87
CA GLU A 10 10.14 35.76 -31.68
C GLU A 10 11.09 34.83 -30.91
N ALA A 11 11.56 35.26 -29.75
CA ALA A 11 12.31 34.47 -28.82
C ALA A 11 11.39 33.34 -28.34
N ARG A 12 11.55 32.16 -28.89
CA ARG A 12 10.90 30.94 -28.38
C ARG A 12 11.50 30.61 -27.03
N THR A 13 10.68 30.77 -25.99
CA THR A 13 10.99 30.30 -24.66
C THR A 13 10.56 28.82 -24.62
N ASP A 14 11.51 27.89 -24.73
CA ASP A 14 11.23 26.46 -24.53
C ASP A 14 11.06 26.23 -23.04
N LEU A 15 9.81 26.24 -22.59
CA LEU A 15 9.44 25.89 -21.22
C LEU A 15 9.10 24.38 -21.17
N GLU A 16 10.03 23.56 -20.75
CA GLU A 16 9.75 22.15 -20.43
C GLU A 16 9.11 22.08 -19.02
N ILE A 17 7.79 21.95 -18.95
CA ILE A 17 7.06 21.71 -17.72
C ILE A 17 6.95 20.19 -17.52
N PHE A 18 7.63 19.65 -16.52
CA PHE A 18 7.39 18.29 -16.06
C PHE A 18 6.19 18.29 -15.15
N SER A 19 5.02 17.87 -15.64
CA SER A 19 3.90 17.57 -14.77
C SER A 19 4.12 16.18 -14.14
N TRP A 20 3.96 16.09 -12.84
CA TRP A 20 3.83 14.81 -12.15
C TRP A 20 2.48 14.25 -12.55
N GLY A 21 2.48 13.16 -13.33
CA GLY A 21 1.25 12.51 -13.77
C GLY A 21 0.37 12.18 -12.57
N TYR A 22 -0.89 12.51 -12.67
CA TYR A 22 -1.93 12.05 -11.76
C TYR A 22 -1.92 10.51 -11.81
N ASP A 23 -1.65 9.88 -10.65
CA ASP A 23 -1.61 8.42 -10.58
C ASP A 23 -3.06 7.92 -10.66
N GLU A 24 -3.48 7.44 -11.85
CA GLU A 24 -4.83 6.89 -12.11
C GLU A 24 -5.17 5.70 -11.18
N ARG A 25 -4.18 5.19 -10.44
CA ARG A 25 -4.32 4.06 -9.52
C ARG A 25 -5.23 4.32 -8.31
N LEU A 26 -5.59 5.58 -8.05
CA LEU A 26 -6.56 5.93 -6.99
C LEU A 26 -8.01 6.04 -7.49
N SER A 27 -8.28 5.78 -8.78
CA SER A 27 -9.63 5.84 -9.36
C SER A 27 -10.57 4.78 -8.79
N TRP A 28 -10.05 3.75 -8.13
CA TRP A 28 -10.82 2.67 -7.51
C TRP A 28 -11.58 3.07 -6.23
N LEU A 29 -11.27 4.22 -5.59
CA LEU A 29 -12.06 4.77 -4.48
C LEU A 29 -13.49 5.18 -4.90
N GLY A 30 -13.74 5.32 -6.21
CA GLY A 30 -15.05 5.64 -6.76
C GLY A 30 -15.86 4.43 -7.27
N ALA A 31 -15.30 3.22 -7.20
CA ALA A 31 -15.95 2.02 -7.74
C ALA A 31 -16.94 1.42 -6.72
N ALA A 32 -18.10 2.05 -6.58
CA ALA A 32 -19.24 1.50 -5.86
C ALA A 32 -20.00 0.47 -6.72
N TRP A 33 -19.28 -0.43 -7.42
CA TRP A 33 -19.88 -1.41 -8.31
C TRP A 33 -19.56 -2.82 -7.85
N GLU A 34 -20.52 -3.72 -8.07
CA GLU A 34 -20.28 -5.15 -7.94
C GLU A 34 -19.17 -5.60 -8.90
N CYS A 35 -18.47 -6.67 -8.55
CA CYS A 35 -17.37 -7.19 -9.37
C CYS A 35 -17.82 -7.61 -10.77
N ALA A 36 -17.00 -7.35 -11.78
CA ALA A 36 -17.29 -7.72 -13.16
C ALA A 36 -17.31 -9.24 -13.35
N ASP A 37 -18.30 -9.72 -14.12
CA ASP A 37 -18.44 -11.13 -14.49
C ASP A 37 -17.90 -11.33 -15.92
N ASN A 38 -16.81 -12.09 -16.08
CA ASN A 38 -16.23 -12.42 -17.39
C ASN A 38 -16.77 -13.73 -18.00
N GLY A 39 -17.82 -14.31 -17.39
CA GLY A 39 -18.45 -15.55 -17.84
C GLY A 39 -17.83 -16.83 -17.28
N HIS A 40 -16.60 -16.81 -16.83
CA HIS A 40 -15.92 -17.91 -16.12
C HIS A 40 -15.86 -17.67 -14.64
N TYR A 41 -15.43 -16.47 -14.23
CA TYR A 41 -15.31 -16.07 -12.84
C TYR A 41 -15.59 -14.57 -12.70
N TYR A 42 -15.75 -14.16 -11.45
CA TYR A 42 -15.85 -12.75 -11.08
C TYR A 42 -14.48 -12.15 -10.89
N GLU A 43 -14.23 -10.99 -11.51
CA GLU A 43 -13.00 -10.23 -11.31
C GLU A 43 -12.94 -9.65 -9.89
N LEU A 44 -11.73 -9.41 -9.39
CA LEU A 44 -11.57 -8.77 -8.09
C LEU A 44 -12.01 -7.31 -8.16
N PRO A 45 -12.82 -6.84 -7.20
CA PRO A 45 -13.28 -5.45 -7.18
C PRO A 45 -12.16 -4.45 -6.89
N VAL A 46 -11.11 -4.90 -6.21
CA VAL A 46 -9.91 -4.13 -5.86
C VAL A 46 -8.67 -4.91 -6.26
N ASN A 47 -7.68 -4.22 -6.83
CA ASN A 47 -6.40 -4.83 -7.16
C ASN A 47 -5.64 -5.22 -5.88
N GLN A 48 -5.62 -6.51 -5.58
CA GLN A 48 -4.96 -7.02 -4.37
C GLN A 48 -3.43 -6.92 -4.43
N GLU A 49 -2.82 -6.84 -5.61
CA GLU A 49 -1.38 -6.64 -5.76
C GLU A 49 -0.97 -5.25 -5.30
N ASP A 50 -1.80 -4.23 -5.59
CA ASP A 50 -1.60 -2.86 -5.11
C ASP A 50 -1.74 -2.77 -3.58
N LEU A 51 -2.71 -3.48 -2.98
CA LEU A 51 -2.83 -3.58 -1.52
C LEU A 51 -1.59 -4.22 -0.88
N ILE A 52 -1.06 -5.28 -1.49
CA ILE A 52 0.20 -5.93 -1.04
C ILE A 52 1.39 -4.98 -1.23
N GLY A 53 1.41 -4.22 -2.33
CA GLY A 53 2.42 -3.19 -2.59
C GLY A 53 2.42 -2.12 -1.50
N LEU A 54 1.25 -1.64 -1.12
CA LEU A 54 1.08 -0.65 -0.06
C LEU A 54 1.48 -1.20 1.33
N LEU A 55 1.09 -2.44 1.65
CA LEU A 55 1.52 -3.12 2.86
C LEU A 55 3.05 -3.11 3.02
N ARG A 56 3.78 -3.35 1.93
CA ARG A 56 5.26 -3.37 1.93
C ARG A 56 5.90 -1.99 1.98
N ALA A 57 5.20 -0.97 1.53
CA ALA A 57 5.70 0.40 1.46
C ALA A 57 5.30 1.26 2.68
N GLY A 58 4.16 0.97 3.30
CA GLY A 58 3.59 1.75 4.40
C GLY A 58 4.02 1.24 5.77
N VAL A 59 4.94 1.92 6.46
CA VAL A 59 5.47 1.51 7.78
C VAL A 59 4.36 1.34 8.82
N HIS A 60 3.53 2.36 9.01
CA HIS A 60 2.46 2.34 10.01
C HIS A 60 1.33 1.40 9.64
N HIS A 61 0.97 1.34 8.34
CA HIS A 61 0.01 0.41 7.79
C HIS A 61 0.44 -1.05 8.03
N SER A 62 1.65 -1.40 7.64
CA SER A 62 2.22 -2.74 7.85
C SER A 62 2.25 -3.12 9.32
N SER A 63 2.72 -2.21 10.18
CA SER A 63 2.86 -2.45 11.60
C SER A 63 1.50 -2.67 12.30
N ALA A 64 0.48 -1.89 11.94
CA ALA A 64 -0.87 -2.03 12.47
C ALA A 64 -1.49 -3.40 12.11
N LEU A 65 -1.37 -3.80 10.83
CA LEU A 65 -1.84 -5.12 10.39
C LEU A 65 -1.10 -6.27 11.08
N HIS A 66 0.21 -6.15 11.28
CA HIS A 66 0.98 -7.15 12.02
C HIS A 66 0.61 -7.19 13.51
N CYS A 67 0.25 -6.05 14.12
CA CYS A 67 -0.27 -6.02 15.49
C CYS A 67 -1.55 -6.86 15.60
N LYS A 68 -2.55 -6.60 14.74
CA LYS A 68 -3.78 -7.42 14.68
C LYS A 68 -3.48 -8.90 14.45
N LEU A 69 -2.61 -9.22 13.47
CA LEU A 69 -2.22 -10.57 13.13
C LEU A 69 -1.57 -11.31 14.31
N ASN A 70 -0.70 -10.62 15.05
CA ASN A 70 -0.01 -11.22 16.20
C ASN A 70 -0.99 -11.56 17.33
N VAL A 71 -1.94 -10.66 17.63
CA VAL A 71 -2.96 -10.92 18.65
C VAL A 71 -3.88 -12.07 18.22
N LEU A 72 -4.39 -12.06 16.98
CA LEU A 72 -5.19 -13.16 16.44
C LEU A 72 -4.44 -14.50 16.48
N THR A 73 -3.17 -14.51 16.08
CA THR A 73 -2.36 -15.76 16.08
C THR A 73 -2.05 -16.25 17.50
N SER A 74 -1.85 -15.33 18.46
CA SER A 74 -1.55 -15.69 19.85
C SER A 74 -2.76 -16.29 20.58
N THR A 75 -3.96 -15.84 20.23
CA THR A 75 -5.22 -16.32 20.78
C THR A 75 -5.75 -17.55 20.08
N PHE A 76 -5.31 -17.85 18.86
CA PHE A 76 -5.74 -19.04 18.13
C PHE A 76 -5.22 -20.34 18.77
N GLU A 77 -6.11 -21.31 18.97
CA GLU A 77 -5.78 -22.67 19.40
C GLU A 77 -5.82 -23.62 18.19
N PRO A 78 -4.72 -24.32 17.88
CA PRO A 78 -4.72 -25.30 16.80
C PRO A 78 -5.78 -26.37 16.99
N THR A 79 -6.47 -26.73 15.94
CA THR A 79 -7.44 -27.84 15.90
C THR A 79 -6.87 -29.04 15.15
N ALA A 80 -7.59 -30.14 15.12
CA ALA A 80 -7.20 -31.28 14.30
C ALA A 80 -7.21 -30.96 12.79
N LEU A 81 -7.99 -29.97 12.40
CA LEU A 81 -8.20 -29.60 10.99
C LEU A 81 -7.37 -28.39 10.54
N LEU A 82 -6.91 -27.54 11.47
CA LEU A 82 -6.20 -26.31 11.11
C LEU A 82 -5.01 -26.05 12.04
N SER A 83 -3.82 -26.02 11.45
CA SER A 83 -2.60 -25.66 12.18
C SER A 83 -2.49 -24.14 12.38
N ARG A 84 -1.73 -23.72 13.42
CA ARG A 84 -1.45 -22.28 13.67
C ARG A 84 -0.75 -21.61 12.49
N ALA A 85 0.10 -22.35 11.77
CA ALA A 85 0.80 -21.82 10.61
C ALA A 85 -0.16 -21.48 9.45
N GLU A 86 -1.10 -22.38 9.16
CA GLU A 86 -2.11 -22.13 8.12
C GLU A 86 -3.11 -21.05 8.56
N PHE A 87 -3.52 -21.04 9.84
CA PHE A 87 -4.33 -19.97 10.39
C PHE A 87 -3.66 -18.61 10.27
N LYS A 88 -2.36 -18.48 10.60
CA LYS A 88 -1.63 -17.21 10.47
C LYS A 88 -1.63 -16.68 9.02
N LYS A 89 -1.48 -17.58 8.04
CA LYS A 89 -1.55 -17.20 6.62
C LYS A 89 -2.96 -16.74 6.24
N LEU A 90 -3.99 -17.46 6.69
CA LEU A 90 -5.38 -17.11 6.46
C LEU A 90 -5.73 -15.74 7.04
N ALA A 91 -5.43 -15.53 8.33
CA ALA A 91 -5.68 -14.26 9.01
C ALA A 91 -4.96 -13.11 8.34
N PHE A 92 -3.74 -13.33 7.85
CA PHE A 92 -3.00 -12.29 7.14
C PHE A 92 -3.63 -11.94 5.79
N ASN A 93 -4.06 -12.94 4.98
CA ASN A 93 -4.81 -12.68 3.76
C ASN A 93 -6.10 -11.89 4.06
N PHE A 94 -6.88 -12.35 5.05
CA PHE A 94 -8.12 -11.70 5.45
C PHE A 94 -7.92 -10.24 5.86
N LEU A 95 -6.93 -9.96 6.71
CA LEU A 95 -6.63 -8.61 7.17
C LEU A 95 -6.16 -7.67 6.04
N VAL A 96 -5.40 -8.20 5.07
CA VAL A 96 -4.80 -7.39 3.99
C VAL A 96 -5.77 -7.18 2.83
N THR A 97 -6.54 -8.21 2.47
CA THR A 97 -7.34 -8.18 1.24
C THR A 97 -8.85 -8.19 1.48
N GLY A 98 -9.28 -8.26 2.73
CA GLY A 98 -10.68 -8.48 3.08
C GLY A 98 -11.19 -9.91 2.81
N ASN A 99 -10.31 -10.80 2.33
CA ASN A 99 -10.66 -12.15 1.92
C ASN A 99 -9.69 -13.19 2.47
N GLY A 100 -10.21 -14.25 3.03
CA GLY A 100 -9.44 -15.39 3.48
C GLY A 100 -10.00 -16.71 2.93
N TYR A 101 -9.14 -17.59 2.44
CA TYR A 101 -9.56 -18.84 1.83
C TYR A 101 -8.82 -20.02 2.43
N LEU A 102 -9.60 -21.03 2.86
CA LEU A 102 -9.10 -22.36 3.20
C LEU A 102 -9.67 -23.37 2.23
N SER A 103 -8.83 -24.24 1.70
CA SER A 103 -9.27 -25.40 0.93
C SER A 103 -9.12 -26.67 1.72
N ALA A 104 -10.15 -27.53 1.72
CA ALA A 104 -10.14 -28.83 2.37
C ALA A 104 -9.17 -29.77 1.66
N GLU A 105 -8.34 -30.46 2.43
CA GLU A 105 -7.53 -31.60 1.98
C GLU A 105 -8.27 -32.88 2.34
N ARG A 106 -8.63 -33.67 1.32
CA ARG A 106 -9.40 -34.91 1.50
C ARG A 106 -8.56 -36.18 1.25
N ASN A 107 -8.85 -37.22 1.95
CA ASN A 107 -8.33 -38.54 1.64
C ASN A 107 -9.08 -39.17 0.46
N ARG A 108 -8.64 -40.37 0.02
CA ARG A 108 -9.26 -41.10 -1.09
C ARG A 108 -10.72 -41.51 -0.82
N PHE A 109 -11.16 -41.49 0.41
CA PHE A 109 -12.53 -41.82 0.84
C PHE A 109 -13.42 -40.59 1.05
N GLY A 110 -12.91 -39.38 0.66
CA GLY A 110 -13.65 -38.15 0.77
C GLY A 110 -13.62 -37.49 2.16
N LYS A 111 -12.98 -38.11 3.18
CA LYS A 111 -12.88 -37.54 4.51
C LYS A 111 -11.89 -36.35 4.50
N VAL A 112 -12.30 -35.24 5.10
CA VAL A 112 -11.43 -34.07 5.32
C VAL A 112 -10.36 -34.45 6.35
N LEU A 113 -9.10 -34.23 5.96
CA LEU A 113 -7.93 -34.43 6.80
C LEU A 113 -7.44 -33.13 7.44
N GLY A 114 -7.68 -32.02 6.79
CA GLY A 114 -7.27 -30.72 7.24
C GLY A 114 -7.58 -29.64 6.21
N PHE A 115 -7.18 -28.40 6.54
CA PHE A 115 -7.34 -27.26 5.67
C PHE A 115 -5.98 -26.62 5.35
N LYS A 116 -5.89 -26.12 4.12
CA LYS A 116 -4.73 -25.39 3.62
C LYS A 116 -5.13 -24.00 3.19
N ASN A 117 -4.38 -22.99 3.62
CA ASN A 117 -4.61 -21.65 3.16
C ASN A 117 -4.33 -21.50 1.66
N ARG A 118 -5.21 -20.77 0.96
CA ARG A 118 -5.01 -20.33 -0.41
C ARG A 118 -4.82 -18.82 -0.42
N LEU A 119 -3.84 -18.35 -1.20
CA LEU A 119 -3.56 -16.92 -1.31
C LEU A 119 -4.73 -16.23 -2.04
N SER A 120 -5.31 -15.23 -1.42
CA SER A 120 -6.48 -14.51 -1.92
C SER A 120 -6.23 -13.87 -3.29
N VAL A 121 -5.01 -13.39 -3.55
CA VAL A 121 -4.61 -12.78 -4.82
C VAL A 121 -4.84 -13.72 -6.04
N TYR A 122 -4.79 -15.03 -5.82
CA TYR A 122 -4.99 -16.04 -6.87
C TYR A 122 -6.38 -16.67 -6.86
N MET A 123 -7.22 -16.40 -5.85
CA MET A 123 -8.55 -16.98 -5.77
C MET A 123 -9.56 -16.16 -6.55
N ARG A 124 -10.37 -16.85 -7.36
CA ARG A 124 -11.49 -16.26 -8.11
C ARG A 124 -12.75 -17.09 -7.90
N ARG A 125 -13.84 -16.46 -7.55
CA ARG A 125 -15.15 -17.10 -7.45
C ARG A 125 -15.68 -17.41 -8.85
N SER A 126 -16.13 -18.64 -9.11
CA SER A 126 -16.74 -19.00 -10.39
C SER A 126 -17.99 -18.15 -10.65
N SER A 127 -18.17 -17.72 -11.90
CA SER A 127 -19.40 -17.04 -12.34
C SER A 127 -20.61 -17.94 -12.19
N LYS A 128 -21.79 -17.36 -11.95
CA LYS A 128 -23.08 -18.06 -12.05
C LYS A 128 -23.37 -18.63 -13.44
N LYS A 129 -22.67 -18.13 -14.48
CA LYS A 129 -22.76 -18.62 -15.86
C LYS A 129 -21.85 -19.81 -16.12
N TYR A 130 -20.88 -20.06 -15.24
CA TYR A 130 -20.01 -21.21 -15.37
C TYR A 130 -20.71 -22.49 -14.89
N GLU A 131 -20.43 -23.62 -15.55
CA GLU A 131 -21.12 -24.91 -15.28
C GLU A 131 -20.90 -25.49 -13.88
N LYS A 132 -19.79 -25.09 -13.21
CA LYS A 132 -19.40 -25.61 -11.90
C LYS A 132 -19.39 -24.50 -10.84
N ASP A 133 -19.94 -24.79 -9.69
CA ASP A 133 -19.95 -23.88 -8.54
C ASP A 133 -18.72 -24.08 -7.67
N GLY A 134 -17.84 -23.06 -7.60
CA GLY A 134 -16.60 -23.17 -6.84
C GLY A 134 -15.66 -21.99 -7.01
N TYR A 135 -14.39 -22.29 -7.01
CA TYR A 135 -13.33 -21.30 -7.08
C TYR A 135 -12.23 -21.75 -8.02
N PHE A 136 -11.67 -20.80 -8.76
CA PHE A 136 -10.43 -20.97 -9.52
C PHE A 136 -9.24 -20.49 -8.71
N TYR A 137 -8.15 -21.25 -8.71
CA TYR A 137 -6.86 -20.85 -8.17
C TYR A 137 -5.91 -20.52 -9.32
N LEU A 138 -5.84 -19.23 -9.69
CA LEU A 138 -5.17 -18.70 -10.88
C LEU A 138 -3.75 -18.23 -10.56
N ARG A 139 -2.73 -19.08 -10.63
CA ARG A 139 -1.34 -18.68 -10.39
C ARG A 139 -0.69 -17.96 -11.58
N SER A 140 -1.18 -18.21 -12.77
CA SER A 140 -0.57 -17.76 -14.05
C SER A 140 -1.44 -16.82 -14.86
N HIS A 141 -2.54 -16.28 -14.29
CA HIS A 141 -3.55 -15.48 -15.00
C HIS A 141 -4.19 -16.20 -16.21
N VAL A 142 -3.89 -17.49 -16.44
CA VAL A 142 -4.44 -18.30 -17.54
C VAL A 142 -5.43 -19.31 -16.97
N ILE A 143 -6.69 -19.18 -17.33
CA ILE A 143 -7.77 -20.03 -16.81
C ILE A 143 -7.56 -21.52 -17.14
N ALA A 144 -6.99 -21.84 -18.31
CA ALA A 144 -6.74 -23.22 -18.72
C ALA A 144 -5.76 -23.97 -17.79
N THR A 145 -4.95 -23.26 -17.02
CA THR A 145 -3.99 -23.82 -16.06
C THR A 145 -4.45 -23.65 -14.62
N ALA A 146 -5.66 -23.16 -14.39
CA ALA A 146 -6.20 -22.93 -13.07
C ALA A 146 -6.66 -24.23 -12.42
N ASP A 147 -6.34 -24.39 -11.14
CA ASP A 147 -6.93 -25.44 -10.33
C ASP A 147 -8.36 -25.04 -9.96
N PHE A 148 -9.36 -25.84 -10.32
CA PHE A 148 -10.74 -25.62 -9.88
C PHE A 148 -10.99 -26.33 -8.56
N ILE A 149 -11.52 -25.62 -7.57
CA ILE A 149 -11.83 -26.14 -6.25
C ILE A 149 -13.35 -26.02 -6.04
N PRO A 150 -14.09 -27.12 -5.81
CA PRO A 150 -15.52 -27.07 -5.54
C PRO A 150 -15.85 -26.18 -4.34
N LYS A 151 -17.00 -25.50 -4.34
CA LYS A 151 -17.45 -24.66 -3.24
C LYS A 151 -17.51 -25.40 -1.92
N SER A 152 -17.92 -26.69 -1.94
CA SER A 152 -17.96 -27.55 -0.74
C SER A 152 -16.62 -27.76 -0.07
N ASP A 153 -15.52 -27.51 -0.77
CA ASP A 153 -14.16 -27.71 -0.29
C ASP A 153 -13.44 -26.40 0.07
N VAL A 154 -14.15 -25.27 0.00
CA VAL A 154 -13.60 -23.94 0.31
C VAL A 154 -14.36 -23.28 1.43
N ILE A 155 -13.66 -22.86 2.47
CA ILE A 155 -14.13 -21.87 3.44
C ILE A 155 -13.64 -20.51 2.93
N HIS A 156 -14.57 -19.63 2.58
CA HIS A 156 -14.29 -18.26 2.18
C HIS A 156 -14.79 -17.30 3.25
N LEU A 157 -13.85 -16.65 3.91
CA LEU A 157 -14.09 -15.61 4.90
C LEU A 157 -13.99 -14.26 4.22
N MET A 158 -15.00 -13.41 4.38
CA MET A 158 -15.10 -12.10 3.75
C MET A 158 -15.32 -11.01 4.79
N GLN A 159 -14.63 -9.89 4.64
CA GLN A 159 -15.06 -8.66 5.31
C GLN A 159 -16.30 -8.11 4.59
N PRO A 160 -17.37 -7.77 5.32
CA PRO A 160 -18.60 -7.30 4.71
C PRO A 160 -18.41 -5.93 4.05
N ASP A 161 -19.08 -5.72 2.92
CA ASP A 161 -19.13 -4.45 2.21
C ASP A 161 -20.57 -4.14 1.78
N LEU A 162 -20.88 -2.87 1.48
CA LEU A 162 -22.24 -2.44 1.13
C LEU A 162 -22.62 -2.74 -0.32
N VAL A 163 -21.63 -2.98 -1.20
CA VAL A 163 -21.83 -3.19 -2.64
C VAL A 163 -21.23 -4.49 -3.16
N GLN A 164 -20.56 -5.29 -2.30
CA GLN A 164 -19.91 -6.53 -2.69
C GLN A 164 -20.53 -7.73 -1.99
N GLU A 165 -21.07 -8.68 -2.78
CA GLU A 165 -21.59 -9.96 -2.29
C GLU A 165 -20.66 -11.14 -2.59
N VAL A 166 -19.73 -10.98 -3.51
CA VAL A 166 -18.84 -12.06 -4.02
C VAL A 166 -17.50 -12.08 -3.32
N TYR A 167 -16.97 -10.88 -3.01
CA TYR A 167 -15.69 -10.71 -2.33
C TYR A 167 -15.82 -9.74 -1.17
N GLY A 168 -14.99 -9.95 -0.16
CA GLY A 168 -14.81 -8.98 0.91
C GLY A 168 -13.92 -7.81 0.47
N ILE A 169 -14.14 -6.66 1.09
CA ILE A 169 -13.34 -5.45 0.91
C ILE A 169 -12.65 -5.14 2.24
N PRO A 170 -11.34 -4.84 2.26
CA PRO A 170 -10.67 -4.53 3.51
C PRO A 170 -11.16 -3.19 4.08
N ASP A 171 -11.44 -3.16 5.38
CA ASP A 171 -12.02 -2.02 6.11
C ASP A 171 -11.13 -0.77 6.13
N TYR A 172 -9.84 -0.92 5.88
CA TYR A 172 -8.88 0.19 5.88
C TYR A 172 -8.81 0.99 4.57
N LEU A 173 -9.63 0.67 3.56
CA LEU A 173 -9.57 1.35 2.26
C LEU A 173 -9.71 2.87 2.35
N ALA A 174 -10.53 3.37 3.29
CA ALA A 174 -10.70 4.80 3.51
C ALA A 174 -9.39 5.53 3.91
N GLY A 175 -8.41 4.79 4.46
CA GLY A 175 -7.10 5.32 4.85
C GLY A 175 -6.04 5.26 3.77
N LEU A 176 -6.32 4.72 2.59
CA LEU A 176 -5.29 4.50 1.58
C LEU A 176 -4.67 5.79 1.04
N SER A 177 -5.45 6.86 0.92
CA SER A 177 -4.92 8.17 0.52
C SER A 177 -3.88 8.68 1.52
N SER A 178 -4.11 8.50 2.82
CA SER A 178 -3.13 8.85 3.86
C SER A 178 -1.89 7.94 3.83
N ALA A 179 -2.05 6.65 3.52
CA ALA A 179 -0.94 5.72 3.36
C ALA A 179 -0.06 6.09 2.14
N GLU A 180 -0.67 6.42 1.00
CA GLU A 180 0.03 6.87 -0.20
C GLU A 180 0.72 8.22 0.03
N LEU A 181 0.07 9.15 0.71
CA LEU A 181 0.67 10.43 1.09
C LEU A 181 1.92 10.22 1.97
N ASN A 182 1.85 9.31 2.96
CA ASN A 182 2.99 8.97 3.82
C ASN A 182 4.14 8.35 3.02
N ARG A 183 3.83 7.47 2.06
CA ARG A 183 4.80 6.87 1.14
C ARG A 183 5.46 7.93 0.26
N SER A 184 4.65 8.81 -0.33
CA SER A 184 5.11 9.89 -1.20
C SER A 184 5.99 10.88 -0.46
N ALA A 185 5.60 11.29 0.75
CA ALA A 185 6.41 12.16 1.61
C ALA A 185 7.76 11.51 1.99
N THR A 186 7.76 10.21 2.29
CA THR A 186 9.00 9.45 2.57
C THR A 186 9.90 9.35 1.34
N THR A 187 9.32 9.09 0.16
CA THR A 187 10.04 9.00 -1.12
C THR A 187 10.62 10.36 -1.52
N PHE A 188 9.82 11.42 -1.39
CA PHE A 188 10.29 12.78 -1.66
C PHE A 188 11.45 13.16 -0.74
N ARG A 189 11.30 12.93 0.58
CA ARG A 189 12.35 13.21 1.55
C ARG A 189 13.64 12.45 1.23
N ARG A 190 13.55 11.19 0.87
CA ARG A 190 14.70 10.40 0.43
C ARG A 190 15.37 11.03 -0.78
N ARG A 191 14.61 11.34 -1.84
CA ARG A 191 15.14 11.98 -3.05
C ARG A 191 15.74 13.36 -2.75
N TYR A 192 15.14 14.12 -1.84
CA TYR A 192 15.65 15.41 -1.40
C TYR A 192 17.05 15.26 -0.77
N TYR A 193 17.24 14.28 0.11
CA TYR A 193 18.56 14.01 0.69
C TYR A 193 19.54 13.39 -0.32
N ASP A 194 19.09 12.49 -1.15
CA ASP A 194 19.91 11.88 -2.22
C ASP A 194 20.41 12.95 -3.20
N ASN A 195 19.66 14.04 -3.40
CA ASN A 195 20.04 15.19 -4.23
C ASN A 195 20.80 16.30 -3.46
N GLY A 196 21.36 15.98 -2.29
CA GLY A 196 22.15 16.96 -1.53
C GLY A 196 21.33 18.02 -0.80
N SER A 197 20.12 17.68 -0.37
CA SER A 197 19.19 18.56 0.35
C SER A 197 18.71 19.77 -0.48
N HIS A 198 18.50 19.57 -1.77
CA HIS A 198 17.96 20.56 -2.68
C HIS A 198 16.70 20.05 -3.40
N ALA A 199 15.66 20.87 -3.44
CA ALA A 199 14.44 20.57 -4.19
C ALA A 199 14.63 20.67 -5.72
N GLY A 200 15.75 21.25 -6.15
CA GLY A 200 16.13 21.49 -7.52
C GLY A 200 16.60 22.93 -7.73
N PHE A 201 17.15 23.19 -8.89
CA PHE A 201 17.61 24.52 -9.31
C PHE A 201 17.02 24.86 -10.65
N ILE A 202 16.73 26.14 -10.85
CA ILE A 202 16.51 26.70 -12.17
C ILE A 202 17.87 27.18 -12.65
N VAL A 203 18.37 26.59 -13.72
CA VAL A 203 19.58 27.11 -14.41
C VAL A 203 19.13 28.15 -15.40
N TYR A 204 19.45 29.41 -15.14
CA TYR A 204 19.11 30.52 -16.01
C TYR A 204 20.37 31.03 -16.65
N ALA A 205 20.46 30.96 -17.97
CA ALA A 205 21.58 31.44 -18.77
C ALA A 205 21.16 32.62 -19.66
N THR A 206 21.88 33.72 -19.56
CA THR A 206 21.65 34.94 -20.35
C THR A 206 22.82 35.29 -21.29
N ASP A 207 23.85 34.42 -21.34
CA ASP A 207 25.01 34.68 -22.18
C ASP A 207 24.73 34.22 -23.61
N ASN A 208 24.75 35.20 -24.55
CA ASN A 208 24.54 34.95 -25.98
C ASN A 208 25.67 34.13 -26.64
N ASN A 209 26.78 33.91 -25.94
CA ASN A 209 27.90 33.12 -26.44
C ASN A 209 27.75 31.61 -26.15
N ILE A 210 26.76 31.20 -25.39
CA ILE A 210 26.45 29.80 -25.16
C ILE A 210 25.72 29.24 -26.38
N ASN A 211 26.40 28.43 -27.19
CA ASN A 211 25.78 27.75 -28.31
C ASN A 211 24.95 26.52 -27.82
N ASN A 212 24.16 25.93 -28.70
CA ASN A 212 23.30 24.79 -28.36
C ASN A 212 24.09 23.56 -27.91
N ASP A 213 25.31 23.36 -28.40
CA ASP A 213 26.17 22.23 -28.02
C ASP A 213 26.73 22.44 -26.62
N ASP A 214 27.13 23.65 -26.27
CA ASP A 214 27.57 23.99 -24.91
C ASP A 214 26.43 23.86 -23.92
N TRP A 215 25.22 24.26 -24.30
CA TRP A 215 24.00 24.08 -23.48
C TRP A 215 23.66 22.60 -23.25
N ASN A 216 23.75 21.78 -24.28
CA ASN A 216 23.53 20.33 -24.18
C ASN A 216 24.62 19.65 -23.33
N ASN A 217 25.88 20.04 -23.49
CA ASN A 217 26.98 19.53 -22.67
C ASN A 217 26.80 19.90 -21.19
N LEU A 218 26.34 21.13 -20.91
CA LEU A 218 26.02 21.58 -19.56
C LEU A 218 24.89 20.76 -18.95
N LYS A 219 23.80 20.57 -19.70
CA LYS A 219 22.64 19.77 -19.32
C LYS A 219 23.05 18.32 -18.99
N ASP A 220 23.93 17.73 -19.78
CA ASP A 220 24.45 16.37 -19.59
C ASP A 220 25.38 16.25 -18.39
N GLN A 221 26.21 17.23 -18.12
CA GLN A 221 27.04 17.27 -16.92
C GLN A 221 26.20 17.37 -15.64
N PHE A 222 25.16 18.21 -15.62
CA PHE A 222 24.21 18.27 -14.50
C PHE A 222 23.47 16.93 -14.30
N LYS A 223 22.99 16.30 -15.40
CA LYS A 223 22.35 14.98 -15.34
C LYS A 223 23.28 13.88 -14.84
N LYS A 224 24.56 13.88 -15.22
CA LYS A 224 25.56 12.91 -14.74
C LYS A 224 25.87 13.12 -13.27
N ALA A 225 26.07 14.38 -12.84
CA ALA A 225 26.30 14.72 -11.43
C ALA A 225 25.15 14.28 -10.52
N GLN A 226 23.90 14.37 -11.01
CA GLN A 226 22.72 13.95 -10.28
C GLN A 226 22.56 12.42 -10.17
N ARG A 227 22.96 11.67 -11.20
CA ARG A 227 22.83 10.19 -11.22
C ARG A 227 23.81 9.45 -10.33
N GLU A 228 24.98 10.02 -10.08
CA GLU A 228 26.06 9.35 -9.33
C GLU A 228 25.97 9.55 -7.80
N GLY A 229 24.93 10.21 -7.28
CA GLY A 229 24.63 10.31 -5.85
C GLY A 229 25.69 10.98 -4.98
N ASN A 230 26.75 11.52 -5.58
CA ASN A 230 27.83 12.20 -4.88
C ASN A 230 27.70 13.71 -5.07
N PHE A 231 27.91 14.49 -4.00
CA PHE A 231 28.06 15.94 -3.99
C PHE A 231 29.23 16.36 -4.91
N ARG A 232 29.01 16.33 -6.22
CA ARG A 232 30.02 16.78 -7.16
C ARG A 232 29.76 18.23 -7.50
N ASN A 233 30.76 19.06 -7.20
CA ASN A 233 30.77 20.43 -7.66
C ASN A 233 30.93 20.43 -9.19
N VAL A 234 30.02 21.09 -9.87
CA VAL A 234 30.14 21.32 -11.32
C VAL A 234 30.98 22.57 -11.50
N PHE A 235 32.15 22.44 -12.09
CA PHE A 235 33.02 23.55 -12.42
C PHE A 235 32.71 24.03 -13.84
N LEU A 236 32.22 25.25 -13.96
CA LEU A 236 31.99 25.93 -15.22
C LEU A 236 33.05 26.99 -15.41
N ARG A 237 33.71 26.95 -16.55
CA ARG A 237 34.64 28.02 -16.99
C ARG A 237 34.12 28.63 -18.27
N SER A 238 33.77 29.91 -18.22
CA SER A 238 33.47 30.74 -19.39
C SER A 238 34.53 31.85 -19.46
N PRO A 239 35.58 31.74 -20.32
CA PRO A 239 36.68 32.67 -20.33
C PRO A 239 36.28 34.12 -20.69
N ASP A 240 35.23 34.29 -21.51
CA ASP A 240 34.72 35.58 -22.01
C ASP A 240 33.29 35.88 -21.53
N GLY A 241 32.79 35.12 -20.55
CA GLY A 241 31.42 35.26 -20.03
C GLY A 241 31.25 36.47 -19.11
N LYS A 242 30.03 37.01 -19.09
CA LYS A 242 29.65 38.03 -18.11
C LYS A 242 29.54 37.39 -16.72
N SER A 243 29.90 38.14 -15.68
CA SER A 243 29.87 37.66 -14.27
C SER A 243 28.52 37.11 -13.82
N ASP A 244 27.43 37.44 -14.51
CA ASP A 244 26.05 37.01 -14.23
C ASP A 244 25.42 36.17 -15.37
N GLY A 245 26.23 35.65 -16.28
CA GLY A 245 25.76 34.92 -17.48
C GLY A 245 25.02 33.62 -17.19
N ILE A 246 25.29 32.99 -16.05
CA ILE A 246 24.58 31.77 -15.57
C ILE A 246 24.22 31.96 -14.11
N LYS A 247 22.93 31.84 -13.80
CA LYS A 247 22.41 31.91 -12.42
C LYS A 247 21.76 30.60 -12.04
N LEU A 248 22.12 30.09 -10.88
CA LEU A 248 21.45 28.96 -10.22
C LEU A 248 20.45 29.54 -9.22
N ILE A 249 19.17 29.39 -9.50
CA ILE A 249 18.10 29.86 -8.63
C ILE A 249 17.55 28.63 -7.89
N PRO A 250 17.78 28.49 -6.58
CA PRO A 250 17.21 27.38 -5.83
C PRO A 250 15.68 27.50 -5.81
N ILE A 251 14.99 26.39 -6.08
CA ILE A 251 13.55 26.31 -5.88
C ILE A 251 13.32 26.33 -4.38
N SER A 252 12.54 27.32 -3.90
CA SER A 252 12.37 27.71 -2.51
C SER A 252 12.28 26.53 -1.50
N GLU A 253 13.16 26.54 -0.50
CA GLU A 253 13.31 25.49 0.52
C GLU A 253 12.46 25.71 1.79
N VAL A 254 11.89 26.90 1.96
CA VAL A 254 11.50 27.41 3.29
C VAL A 254 10.28 26.72 3.89
N ALA A 255 9.39 26.16 3.08
CA ALA A 255 8.18 25.49 3.58
C ALA A 255 8.32 23.95 3.71
N ALA A 256 9.30 23.35 3.04
CA ALA A 256 9.31 21.89 2.84
C ALA A 256 9.64 21.10 4.12
N LYS A 257 10.48 21.61 5.02
CA LYS A 257 11.06 20.81 6.08
C LYS A 257 10.08 20.51 7.23
N ASP A 258 9.29 21.50 7.62
CA ASP A 258 8.29 21.36 8.70
C ASP A 258 7.00 20.72 8.20
N ASP A 259 6.61 20.99 6.95
CA ASP A 259 5.44 20.38 6.32
C ASP A 259 5.58 18.88 6.13
N PHE A 260 6.77 18.37 5.76
CA PHE A 260 6.99 16.93 5.63
C PHE A 260 6.91 16.17 6.94
N LEU A 261 7.38 16.77 8.03
CA LEU A 261 7.28 16.15 9.36
C LEU A 261 5.81 16.09 9.80
N ASN A 262 5.08 17.17 9.58
CA ASN A 262 3.65 17.25 9.90
C ASN A 262 2.83 16.27 9.08
N ILE A 263 3.01 16.22 7.75
CA ILE A 263 2.37 15.26 6.85
C ILE A 263 2.63 13.83 7.33
N LYS A 264 3.88 13.50 7.67
CA LYS A 264 4.26 12.18 8.14
C LYS A 264 3.59 11.81 9.47
N ASN A 265 3.51 12.75 10.40
CA ASN A 265 2.89 12.53 11.71
C ASN A 265 1.37 12.38 11.60
N VAL A 266 0.71 13.26 10.84
CA VAL A 266 -0.75 13.21 10.61
C VAL A 266 -1.13 11.92 9.89
N SER A 267 -0.48 11.60 8.78
CA SER A 267 -0.77 10.38 8.04
C SER A 267 -0.43 9.10 8.81
N ALA A 268 0.51 9.13 9.76
CA ALA A 268 0.77 8.04 10.68
C ALA A 268 -0.40 7.84 11.66
N GLN A 269 -0.94 8.94 12.21
CA GLN A 269 -2.11 8.90 13.10
C GLN A 269 -3.36 8.42 12.35
N ASP A 270 -3.58 8.87 11.11
CA ASP A 270 -4.66 8.39 10.27
C ASP A 270 -4.58 6.87 10.08
N MET A 271 -3.36 6.34 9.82
CA MET A 271 -3.17 4.90 9.67
C MET A 271 -3.49 4.12 10.95
N LEU A 272 -3.09 4.62 12.11
CA LEU A 272 -3.43 3.97 13.38
C LEU A 272 -4.94 4.04 13.66
N THR A 273 -5.57 5.17 13.33
CA THR A 273 -6.99 5.41 13.50
C THR A 273 -7.81 4.47 12.61
N ILE A 274 -7.48 4.35 11.32
CA ILE A 274 -8.23 3.49 10.39
C ILE A 274 -8.08 2.00 10.76
N HIS A 275 -6.95 1.60 11.32
CA HIS A 275 -6.76 0.26 11.84
C HIS A 275 -7.26 0.09 13.27
N ARG A 276 -7.70 1.16 13.94
CA ARG A 276 -8.17 1.18 15.34
C ARG A 276 -7.16 0.57 16.33
N VAL A 277 -5.86 0.71 16.02
CA VAL A 277 -4.77 0.21 16.86
C VAL A 277 -4.27 1.33 17.75
N PRO A 278 -4.34 1.18 19.09
CA PRO A 278 -3.81 2.17 20.00
C PRO A 278 -2.31 2.42 19.80
N PRO A 279 -1.85 3.69 19.76
CA PRO A 279 -0.43 4.02 19.60
C PRO A 279 0.48 3.35 20.63
N SER A 280 0.00 3.15 21.85
CA SER A 280 0.72 2.48 22.93
C SER A 280 1.11 1.03 22.62
N LEU A 281 0.31 0.33 21.79
CA LEU A 281 0.60 -1.05 21.38
C LEU A 281 1.63 -1.12 20.24
N MET A 282 1.90 0.01 19.62
CA MET A 282 2.83 0.12 18.50
C MET A 282 4.21 0.66 18.91
N GLY A 283 4.41 0.97 20.19
CA GLY A 283 5.63 1.62 20.67
C GLY A 283 5.81 3.06 20.16
N VAL A 284 4.74 3.67 19.65
CA VAL A 284 4.75 5.07 19.22
C VAL A 284 4.51 5.95 20.43
N VAL A 285 5.45 6.80 20.75
CA VAL A 285 5.31 7.79 21.84
C VAL A 285 4.47 8.95 21.32
N PRO A 286 3.31 9.27 21.92
CA PRO A 286 2.54 10.45 21.54
C PRO A 286 3.36 11.72 21.77
N THR A 287 3.31 12.64 20.82
CA THR A 287 3.99 13.95 20.93
C THR A 287 3.31 14.92 21.91
N ALA A 288 2.06 14.64 22.32
CA ALA A 288 1.32 15.44 23.26
C ALA A 288 1.55 14.98 24.71
N ALA A 289 1.58 15.93 25.64
CA ALA A 289 1.91 15.75 27.06
C ALA A 289 0.94 14.85 27.88
N GLY A 290 0.01 14.15 27.23
CA GLY A 290 -1.02 13.31 27.88
C GLY A 290 -0.58 11.90 28.31
N GLY A 291 0.68 11.51 28.06
CA GLY A 291 1.18 10.17 28.39
C GLY A 291 0.59 9.06 27.47
N LEU A 292 1.15 7.85 27.59
CA LEU A 292 0.70 6.67 26.84
C LEU A 292 -0.64 6.07 27.34
N GLY A 293 -1.23 6.63 28.41
CA GLY A 293 -2.32 5.99 29.13
C GLY A 293 -1.90 4.64 29.72
N ASP A 294 -2.86 3.89 30.25
CA ASP A 294 -2.61 2.50 30.66
C ASP A 294 -2.60 1.59 29.42
N ALA A 295 -1.40 1.13 29.03
CA ALA A 295 -1.21 0.24 27.89
C ALA A 295 -1.98 -1.09 28.05
N ARG A 296 -2.22 -1.54 29.28
CA ARG A 296 -3.00 -2.76 29.56
C ARG A 296 -4.47 -2.52 29.21
N THR A 297 -5.08 -1.48 29.73
CA THR A 297 -6.47 -1.12 29.42
C THR A 297 -6.65 -0.88 27.91
N ALA A 298 -5.70 -0.21 27.26
CA ALA A 298 -5.74 -0.01 25.81
C ALA A 298 -5.70 -1.34 25.03
N ALA A 299 -4.91 -2.31 25.48
CA ALA A 299 -4.84 -3.63 24.87
C ALA A 299 -6.13 -4.46 25.08
N GLU A 300 -6.74 -4.38 26.25
CA GLU A 300 -8.01 -5.05 26.55
C GLU A 300 -9.15 -4.46 25.69
N VAL A 301 -9.26 -3.13 25.61
CA VAL A 301 -10.25 -2.46 24.76
C VAL A 301 -10.03 -2.78 23.28
N PHE A 302 -8.78 -2.79 22.83
CA PHE A 302 -8.43 -3.20 21.47
C PHE A 302 -8.83 -4.64 21.18
N ALA A 303 -8.56 -5.56 22.09
CA ALA A 303 -8.94 -6.96 21.94
C ALA A 303 -10.47 -7.11 21.85
N ALA A 304 -11.22 -6.48 22.74
CA ALA A 304 -12.68 -6.56 22.76
C ALA A 304 -13.34 -5.95 21.51
N ASN A 305 -12.85 -4.80 21.04
CA ASN A 305 -13.50 -4.06 19.96
C ASN A 305 -13.03 -4.47 18.55
N GLU A 306 -11.81 -4.99 18.42
CA GLU A 306 -11.21 -5.27 17.10
C GLU A 306 -10.91 -6.74 16.88
N ILE A 307 -10.45 -7.45 17.88
CA ILE A 307 -9.98 -8.83 17.71
C ILE A 307 -11.14 -9.82 17.91
N GLU A 308 -11.94 -9.66 18.94
CA GLU A 308 -13.07 -10.55 19.21
C GLU A 308 -14.13 -10.55 18.08
N PRO A 309 -14.49 -9.41 17.46
CA PRO A 309 -15.38 -9.43 16.30
C PRO A 309 -14.80 -10.21 15.10
N ILE A 310 -13.49 -10.10 14.85
CA ILE A 310 -12.83 -10.89 13.81
C ILE A 310 -12.85 -12.38 14.17
N GLN A 311 -12.59 -12.74 15.44
CA GLN A 311 -12.67 -14.12 15.91
C GLN A 311 -14.09 -14.68 15.76
N ALA A 312 -15.12 -13.89 16.08
CA ALA A 312 -16.51 -14.26 15.91
C ALA A 312 -16.84 -14.61 14.44
N ALA A 313 -16.41 -13.78 13.49
CA ALA A 313 -16.57 -14.06 12.07
C ALA A 313 -15.87 -15.35 11.62
N PHE A 314 -14.73 -15.69 12.22
CA PHE A 314 -14.06 -16.96 11.94
C PHE A 314 -14.80 -18.14 12.56
N LEU A 315 -15.37 -17.98 13.77
CA LEU A 315 -16.13 -19.02 14.44
C LEU A 315 -17.44 -19.38 13.70
N GLU A 316 -18.09 -18.39 13.07
CA GLU A 316 -19.29 -18.64 12.23
C GLU A 316 -19.00 -19.64 11.09
N ALA A 317 -17.77 -19.69 10.59
CA ALA A 317 -17.39 -20.66 9.57
C ALA A 317 -17.37 -22.12 10.09
N ASN A 318 -17.25 -22.35 11.39
CA ASN A 318 -17.39 -23.69 11.98
C ASN A 318 -18.80 -24.25 11.76
N ASP A 319 -19.82 -23.40 11.98
CA ASP A 319 -21.23 -23.79 11.82
C ASP A 319 -21.53 -24.05 10.33
N ALA A 320 -21.06 -23.17 9.46
CA ALA A 320 -21.23 -23.29 8.02
C ALA A 320 -20.59 -24.56 7.45
N PHE A 321 -19.45 -25.00 7.99
CA PHE A 321 -18.75 -26.20 7.57
C PHE A 321 -19.16 -27.46 8.34
N GLY A 322 -19.79 -27.31 9.51
CA GLY A 322 -20.21 -28.41 10.37
C GLY A 322 -19.06 -29.13 11.12
N ALA A 323 -17.94 -28.41 11.34
CA ALA A 323 -16.79 -28.96 12.07
C ALA A 323 -16.01 -27.84 12.77
N GLU A 324 -15.35 -28.17 13.88
CA GLU A 324 -14.50 -27.21 14.61
C GLU A 324 -13.17 -26.98 13.89
N VAL A 325 -13.17 -25.99 12.99
CA VAL A 325 -11.98 -25.54 12.26
C VAL A 325 -11.24 -24.48 13.06
N PHE A 326 -11.98 -23.54 13.67
CA PHE A 326 -11.44 -22.43 14.44
C PHE A 326 -11.76 -22.56 15.92
N ARG A 327 -10.76 -22.26 16.75
CA ARG A 327 -10.90 -22.17 18.20
C ARG A 327 -10.00 -21.04 18.70
N PHE A 328 -10.51 -20.22 19.61
CA PHE A 328 -9.77 -19.13 20.23
C PHE A 328 -9.86 -19.19 21.75
N LYS A 329 -8.79 -18.80 22.41
CA LYS A 329 -8.77 -18.50 23.83
C LYS A 329 -8.89 -16.99 24.05
N PRO A 330 -9.43 -16.54 25.20
CA PRO A 330 -9.46 -15.12 25.54
C PRO A 330 -8.07 -14.49 25.47
N TYR A 331 -8.02 -13.22 25.02
CA TYR A 331 -6.80 -12.43 25.07
C TYR A 331 -6.54 -12.01 26.52
N THR A 332 -5.47 -12.50 27.10
CA THR A 332 -5.06 -12.16 28.47
C THR A 332 -3.62 -11.71 28.48
N LEU A 333 -3.35 -10.56 29.11
CA LEU A 333 -1.98 -10.11 29.39
C LEU A 333 -1.50 -10.79 30.66
N ALA A 334 -0.29 -11.37 30.63
CA ALA A 334 0.32 -11.94 31.81
C ALA A 334 0.40 -10.88 32.92
N THR A 335 -0.09 -11.19 34.10
CA THR A 335 0.16 -10.38 35.29
C THR A 335 1.64 -10.47 35.58
N VAL A 336 2.35 -9.37 35.39
CA VAL A 336 3.71 -9.24 35.93
C VAL A 336 3.54 -9.33 37.46
N GLY A 337 3.92 -10.47 38.02
CA GLY A 337 3.95 -10.62 39.47
C GLY A 337 4.78 -9.47 40.07
N LYS A 338 4.21 -8.82 41.08
CA LYS A 338 4.93 -7.83 41.91
C LYS A 338 6.07 -8.51 42.62
#